data_1ca9545acdb2ea48b761e80700fb8f9a
#
_entry.id   1ca9545acdb2ea48b761e80700fb8f9a
#
_cell.length_a   1.000
_cell.length_b   1.000
_cell.length_c   1.000
_cell.angle_alpha   90.00
_cell.angle_beta   90.00
_cell.angle_gamma   90.00
#
_symmetry.space_group_name_H-M   'P 1'
#
loop_
_entity.id
_entity.type
_entity.pdbx_description
1 polymer ?
#
loop_
_entity_poly.entity_id
_entity_poly.type
_entity_poly.pdbx_seq_one_letter_code
_entity_poly.pdbx_strand_id
1 'polypeptide(L)'
;KDRTANFEYSNRGDFGTAKQSNEHEIREFMKVVPKKQIDKINGLPILGYLNDKKKEIVAFPKKDWREGVEYNNNIVVCGNPGSKKSRSFVVNYILQAITRRESVVVSDTKGEIYGWTSELAQRYNYDVKILNLVELQYSDGWDILGEVRNSPEKAAQLARIIIDNTGGKDTRDFWADAEENLL
;
A
#
# COMPACT_ATOMS: atom_id res chain seq x y z
N LYS A 1 -26.53 23.75 11.06
CA LYS A 1 -26.55 24.14 9.64
C LYS A 1 -25.20 24.69 9.26
N ASP A 2 -24.48 24.01 8.36
CA ASP A 2 -23.22 24.54 7.83
C ASP A 2 -23.55 25.66 6.84
N ARG A 3 -23.09 26.87 7.14
CA ARG A 3 -23.37 28.07 6.32
C ARG A 3 -22.54 28.11 5.03
N THR A 4 -21.44 27.34 4.96
CA THR A 4 -20.52 27.31 3.80
C THR A 4 -20.91 26.27 2.78
N ALA A 5 -21.45 25.12 3.19
CA ALA A 5 -21.73 23.98 2.32
C ALA A 5 -23.23 23.67 2.15
N ASN A 6 -24.10 24.45 2.78
CA ASN A 6 -25.57 24.31 2.74
C ASN A 6 -26.10 22.92 3.16
N PHE A 7 -25.36 22.20 4.01
CA PHE A 7 -25.76 20.92 4.57
C PHE A 7 -26.55 21.08 5.85
N GLU A 8 -27.57 20.23 6.02
CA GLU A 8 -28.27 20.06 7.30
C GLU A 8 -27.73 18.81 7.98
N TYR A 9 -27.22 18.99 9.19
CA TYR A 9 -26.81 17.85 10.02
C TYR A 9 -28.05 17.20 10.64
N SER A 10 -28.23 15.90 10.37
CA SER A 10 -29.25 15.08 11.03
C SER A 10 -28.63 14.28 12.14
N ASN A 11 -29.18 14.36 13.35
CA ASN A 11 -28.80 13.49 14.47
C ASN A 11 -29.56 12.17 14.46
N ARG A 12 -30.38 11.91 13.44
CA ARG A 12 -31.22 10.70 13.34
C ARG A 12 -30.47 9.45 12.87
N GLY A 13 -29.23 9.62 12.42
CA GLY A 13 -28.43 8.50 11.90
C GLY A 13 -28.85 8.00 10.51
N ASP A 14 -29.58 8.81 9.75
CA ASP A 14 -30.09 8.47 8.42
C ASP A 14 -28.99 8.07 7.43
N PHE A 15 -27.76 8.58 7.62
CA PHE A 15 -26.58 8.27 6.81
C PHE A 15 -25.47 7.59 7.62
N GLY A 16 -25.78 7.02 8.78
CA GLY A 16 -24.87 6.37 9.71
C GLY A 16 -24.62 7.20 10.97
N THR A 17 -24.09 6.54 11.99
CA THR A 17 -23.82 7.11 13.31
C THR A 17 -22.32 7.23 13.60
N ALA A 18 -21.48 7.16 12.56
CA ALA A 18 -20.03 7.24 12.73
C ALA A 18 -19.62 8.58 13.36
N LYS A 19 -18.80 8.51 14.39
CA LYS A 19 -18.19 9.64 15.09
C LYS A 19 -16.70 9.42 15.26
N GLN A 20 -15.97 10.48 15.58
CA GLN A 20 -14.57 10.32 15.95
C GLN A 20 -14.47 9.57 17.27
N SER A 21 -13.61 8.55 17.31
CA SER A 21 -13.34 7.78 18.53
C SER A 21 -12.60 8.64 19.55
N ASN A 22 -12.96 8.49 20.81
CA ASN A 22 -12.24 9.09 21.92
C ASN A 22 -11.02 8.23 22.31
N GLU A 23 -10.15 8.73 23.21
CA GLU A 23 -8.94 8.01 23.63
C GLU A 23 -9.24 6.64 24.25
N HIS A 24 -10.35 6.50 24.97
CA HIS A 24 -10.75 5.24 25.59
C HIS A 24 -11.11 4.20 24.52
N GLU A 25 -11.96 4.58 23.58
CA GLU A 25 -12.34 3.72 22.46
C GLU A 25 -11.12 3.30 21.63
N ILE A 26 -10.19 4.23 21.36
CA ILE A 26 -8.96 3.91 20.63
C ILE A 26 -8.13 2.85 21.38
N ARG A 27 -8.01 2.95 22.71
CA ARG A 27 -7.25 1.99 23.51
C ARG A 27 -7.92 0.62 23.58
N GLU A 28 -9.23 0.57 23.42
CA GLU A 28 -9.99 -0.68 23.39
C GLU A 28 -9.75 -1.47 22.08
N PHE A 29 -9.71 -0.77 20.96
CA PHE A 29 -9.63 -1.40 19.63
C PHE A 29 -8.22 -1.44 19.03
N MET A 30 -7.34 -0.53 19.42
CA MET A 30 -6.01 -0.38 18.82
C MET A 30 -4.89 -0.80 19.78
N LYS A 31 -3.78 -1.23 19.24
CA LYS A 31 -2.58 -1.46 20.01
C LYS A 31 -1.95 -0.12 20.37
N VAL A 32 -1.95 0.25 21.63
CA VAL A 32 -1.32 1.48 22.12
C VAL A 32 -0.14 1.13 23.02
N VAL A 33 1.03 1.65 22.68
CA VAL A 33 2.27 1.44 23.43
C VAL A 33 3.06 2.73 23.61
N PRO A 34 3.78 2.92 24.72
CA PRO A 34 4.73 4.01 24.85
C PRO A 34 5.81 3.93 23.76
N LYS A 35 6.30 5.06 23.25
CA LYS A 35 7.34 5.10 22.21
C LYS A 35 8.56 4.24 22.55
N LYS A 36 8.94 4.16 23.83
CA LYS A 36 10.07 3.35 24.30
C LYS A 36 9.86 1.84 24.10
N GLN A 37 8.65 1.41 23.83
CA GLN A 37 8.27 -0.01 23.65
C GLN A 37 7.78 -0.28 22.22
N ILE A 38 8.28 0.45 21.24
CA ILE A 38 7.93 0.31 19.82
C ILE A 38 8.20 -1.10 19.28
N ASP A 39 9.18 -1.78 19.82
CA ASP A 39 9.52 -3.18 19.56
C ASP A 39 8.37 -4.15 19.84
N LYS A 40 7.48 -3.79 20.78
CA LYS A 40 6.29 -4.60 21.10
C LYS A 40 5.17 -4.52 20.05
N ILE A 41 5.32 -3.67 19.05
CA ILE A 41 4.33 -3.52 17.97
C ILE A 41 4.41 -4.67 16.96
N ASN A 42 5.56 -5.34 16.84
CA ASN A 42 5.76 -6.59 16.07
C ASN A 42 5.08 -6.60 14.69
N GLY A 43 5.51 -5.70 13.80
CA GLY A 43 5.05 -5.70 12.41
C GLY A 43 3.67 -5.07 12.16
N LEU A 44 2.98 -4.60 13.19
CA LEU A 44 1.72 -3.88 12.99
C LEU A 44 1.97 -2.50 12.38
N PRO A 45 1.12 -2.06 11.43
CA PRO A 45 1.20 -0.70 10.88
C PRO A 45 1.05 0.35 11.98
N ILE A 46 2.00 1.27 12.06
CA ILE A 46 1.92 2.41 12.98
C ILE A 46 1.07 3.50 12.32
N LEU A 47 0.01 3.90 13.00
CA LEU A 47 -0.92 4.93 12.53
C LEU A 47 -0.53 6.33 12.96
N GLY A 48 0.16 6.48 14.08
CA GLY A 48 0.58 7.77 14.61
C GLY A 48 0.71 7.79 16.13
N TYR A 49 0.63 9.00 16.69
CA TYR A 49 0.60 9.20 18.14
C TYR A 49 -0.83 9.42 18.62
N LEU A 50 -1.19 8.76 19.74
CA LEU A 50 -2.46 9.01 20.42
C LEU A 50 -2.43 10.33 21.19
N ASN A 51 -1.28 10.59 21.82
CA ASN A 51 -1.10 11.79 22.63
C ASN A 51 0.36 12.24 22.52
N ASP A 52 0.57 13.45 22.00
CA ASP A 52 1.91 14.01 21.80
C ASP A 52 2.68 14.21 23.11
N LYS A 53 1.98 14.54 24.21
CA LYS A 53 2.60 14.74 25.51
C LYS A 53 3.13 13.43 26.11
N LYS A 54 2.36 12.35 25.98
CA LYS A 54 2.71 11.02 26.50
C LYS A 54 3.59 10.23 25.52
N LYS A 55 3.71 10.66 24.27
CA LYS A 55 4.43 9.96 23.20
C LYS A 55 3.99 8.48 23.08
N GLU A 56 2.69 8.25 23.14
CA GLU A 56 2.11 6.93 22.94
C GLU A 56 1.83 6.69 21.46
N ILE A 57 2.31 5.56 20.97
CA ILE A 57 2.15 5.14 19.58
C ILE A 57 0.90 4.29 19.47
N VAL A 58 0.10 4.58 18.44
CA VAL A 58 -1.05 3.77 18.04
C VAL A 58 -0.65 2.94 16.84
N ALA A 59 -0.86 1.64 16.95
CA ALA A 59 -0.70 0.70 15.85
C ALA A 59 -2.00 -0.05 15.60
N PHE A 60 -2.17 -0.49 14.36
CA PHE A 60 -3.33 -1.27 13.95
C PHE A 60 -3.31 -2.63 14.66
N PRO A 61 -4.42 -3.13 15.22
CA PRO A 61 -4.46 -4.46 15.83
C PRO A 61 -4.37 -5.54 14.75
N LYS A 62 -3.68 -6.62 15.06
CA LYS A 62 -3.61 -7.79 14.18
C LYS A 62 -4.90 -8.63 14.24
N LYS A 63 -5.57 -8.61 15.39
CA LYS A 63 -6.81 -9.36 15.62
C LYS A 63 -7.91 -8.42 16.11
N ASP A 64 -9.13 -8.67 15.66
CA ASP A 64 -10.32 -8.05 16.23
C ASP A 64 -10.49 -8.47 17.69
N TRP A 65 -11.18 -7.63 18.49
CA TRP A 65 -11.66 -7.97 19.81
C TRP A 65 -12.67 -9.14 19.77
N ARG A 66 -13.30 -9.37 18.63
CA ARG A 66 -14.15 -10.55 18.38
C ARG A 66 -13.26 -11.76 18.10
N GLU A 67 -13.43 -12.81 18.89
CA GLU A 67 -12.67 -14.05 18.73
C GLU A 67 -12.79 -14.60 17.30
N GLY A 68 -11.66 -15.00 16.72
CA GLY A 68 -11.59 -15.62 15.40
C GLY A 68 -11.63 -14.67 14.22
N VAL A 69 -11.75 -13.34 14.41
CA VAL A 69 -11.67 -12.35 13.34
C VAL A 69 -10.25 -11.80 13.26
N GLU A 70 -9.63 -11.94 12.08
CA GLU A 70 -8.34 -11.32 11.78
C GLU A 70 -8.55 -10.20 10.75
N TYR A 71 -8.03 -9.02 11.03
CA TYR A 71 -8.00 -7.94 10.06
C TYR A 71 -6.97 -8.25 8.97
N ASN A 72 -7.31 -7.98 7.72
CA ASN A 72 -6.32 -7.88 6.67
C ASN A 72 -5.50 -6.59 6.84
N ASN A 73 -4.35 -6.52 6.19
CA ASN A 73 -3.47 -5.35 6.28
C ASN A 73 -3.77 -4.30 5.20
N ASN A 74 -4.94 -4.36 4.55
CA ASN A 74 -5.33 -3.37 3.55
C ASN A 74 -5.71 -2.06 4.23
N ILE A 75 -5.06 -0.97 3.82
CA ILE A 75 -5.26 0.34 4.41
C ILE A 75 -5.60 1.34 3.31
N VAL A 76 -6.69 2.08 3.51
CA VAL A 76 -7.09 3.19 2.65
C VAL A 76 -6.89 4.49 3.43
N VAL A 77 -6.09 5.41 2.86
CA VAL A 77 -5.83 6.72 3.45
C VAL A 77 -6.47 7.80 2.60
N CYS A 78 -7.51 8.41 3.13
CA CYS A 78 -8.25 9.48 2.47
C CYS A 78 -7.84 10.87 2.98
N GLY A 79 -7.84 11.86 2.11
CA GLY A 79 -7.53 13.25 2.47
C GLY A 79 -7.44 14.15 1.24
N ASN A 80 -7.65 15.44 1.43
CA ASN A 80 -7.57 16.42 0.36
C ASN A 80 -6.14 16.53 -0.23
N PRO A 81 -5.98 17.06 -1.46
CA PRO A 81 -4.68 17.46 -1.97
C PRO A 81 -3.93 18.34 -0.95
N GLY A 82 -2.64 18.11 -0.74
CA GLY A 82 -1.84 18.85 0.24
C GLY A 82 -1.97 18.39 1.71
N SER A 83 -2.86 17.45 2.05
CA SER A 83 -3.00 16.90 3.42
C SER A 83 -1.81 16.04 3.89
N LYS A 84 -0.73 15.98 3.11
CA LYS A 84 0.52 15.27 3.41
C LYS A 84 0.36 13.74 3.57
N LYS A 85 -0.65 13.12 2.94
CA LYS A 85 -0.88 11.66 3.01
C LYS A 85 0.37 10.84 2.74
N SER A 86 1.06 11.13 1.63
CA SER A 86 2.28 10.42 1.25
C SER A 86 3.36 10.55 2.33
N ARG A 87 3.60 11.75 2.81
CA ARG A 87 4.67 12.05 3.78
C ARG A 87 4.35 11.59 5.20
N SER A 88 3.07 11.69 5.62
CA SER A 88 2.68 11.35 6.99
C SER A 88 2.40 9.85 7.18
N PHE A 89 1.92 9.17 6.15
CA PHE A 89 1.55 7.76 6.26
C PHE A 89 2.38 6.86 5.33
N VAL A 90 2.32 7.07 4.00
CA VAL A 90 2.90 6.14 3.02
C VAL A 90 4.40 5.97 3.23
N VAL A 91 5.16 7.06 3.32
CA VAL A 91 6.61 6.99 3.55
C VAL A 91 6.93 6.29 4.86
N ASN A 92 6.24 6.65 5.95
CA ASN A 92 6.48 6.02 7.24
C ASN A 92 6.16 4.52 7.22
N TYR A 93 5.13 4.10 6.47
CA TYR A 93 4.78 2.70 6.32
C TYR A 93 5.86 1.93 5.54
N ILE A 94 6.37 2.52 4.45
CA ILE A 94 7.48 1.95 3.67
C ILE A 94 8.75 1.83 4.54
N LEU A 95 9.09 2.87 5.31
CA LEU A 95 10.24 2.82 6.22
C LEU A 95 10.10 1.70 7.27
N GLN A 96 8.90 1.47 7.78
CA GLN A 96 8.62 0.35 8.67
C GLN A 96 8.81 -1.00 7.95
N ALA A 97 8.30 -1.14 6.72
CA ALA A 97 8.47 -2.35 5.92
C ALA A 97 9.96 -2.65 5.65
N ILE A 98 10.74 -1.63 5.30
CA ILE A 98 12.19 -1.74 5.10
C ILE A 98 12.89 -2.24 6.39
N THR A 99 12.55 -1.68 7.54
CA THR A 99 13.16 -2.11 8.82
C THR A 99 12.80 -3.54 9.20
N ARG A 100 11.64 -4.02 8.76
CA ARG A 100 11.18 -5.40 8.94
C ARG A 100 11.68 -6.38 7.87
N ARG A 101 12.44 -5.91 6.89
CA ARG A 101 12.93 -6.73 5.77
C ARG A 101 11.80 -7.30 4.89
N GLU A 102 10.72 -6.57 4.72
CA GLU A 102 9.60 -6.93 3.86
C GLU A 102 9.86 -6.47 2.42
N SER A 103 9.46 -7.27 1.44
CA SER A 103 9.45 -6.83 0.03
C SER A 103 8.38 -5.77 -0.19
N VAL A 104 8.70 -4.72 -0.94
CA VAL A 104 7.83 -3.58 -1.14
C VAL A 104 7.71 -3.25 -2.62
N VAL A 105 6.47 -3.08 -3.09
CA VAL A 105 6.18 -2.56 -4.43
C VAL A 105 5.43 -1.24 -4.27
N VAL A 106 5.91 -0.19 -4.93
CA VAL A 106 5.36 1.17 -4.79
C VAL A 106 5.03 1.76 -6.15
N SER A 107 3.82 2.27 -6.30
CA SER A 107 3.47 3.12 -7.43
C SER A 107 3.74 4.59 -7.05
N ASP A 108 4.76 5.19 -7.66
CA ASP A 108 5.22 6.55 -7.37
C ASP A 108 5.20 7.42 -8.63
N THR A 109 4.07 8.02 -8.90
CA THR A 109 3.86 8.83 -10.11
C THR A 109 4.69 10.10 -10.18
N LYS A 110 5.31 10.52 -9.08
CA LYS A 110 6.09 11.77 -8.98
C LYS A 110 7.56 11.53 -8.65
N GLY A 111 7.97 10.32 -8.31
CA GLY A 111 9.32 10.00 -7.86
C GLY A 111 9.68 10.52 -6.46
N GLU A 112 8.70 11.13 -5.74
CA GLU A 112 8.95 11.68 -4.41
C GLU A 112 9.20 10.60 -3.36
N ILE A 113 8.45 9.50 -3.43
CA ILE A 113 8.56 8.40 -2.46
C ILE A 113 9.92 7.72 -2.62
N TYR A 114 10.33 7.46 -3.84
CA TYR A 114 11.66 6.93 -4.15
C TYR A 114 12.75 7.82 -3.56
N GLY A 115 12.69 9.14 -3.81
CA GLY A 115 13.66 10.10 -3.29
C GLY A 115 13.77 10.11 -1.75
N TRP A 116 12.70 9.79 -1.04
CA TRP A 116 12.68 9.79 0.43
C TRP A 116 13.04 8.45 1.07
N THR A 117 12.96 7.35 0.33
CA THR A 117 13.07 5.99 0.92
C THR A 117 14.22 5.17 0.36
N SER A 118 14.70 5.47 -0.84
CA SER A 118 15.71 4.66 -1.54
C SER A 118 17.03 4.58 -0.80
N GLU A 119 17.51 5.70 -0.21
CA GLU A 119 18.77 5.70 0.55
C GLU A 119 18.71 4.76 1.76
N LEU A 120 17.59 4.76 2.50
CA LEU A 120 17.42 3.85 3.61
C LEU A 120 17.33 2.39 3.13
N ALA A 121 16.60 2.14 2.05
CA ALA A 121 16.50 0.80 1.46
C ALA A 121 17.88 0.26 1.09
N GLN A 122 18.71 1.07 0.45
CA GLN A 122 20.09 0.70 0.11
C GLN A 122 20.94 0.41 1.35
N ARG A 123 20.83 1.23 2.42
CA ARG A 123 21.53 0.98 3.70
C ARG A 123 21.11 -0.34 4.35
N TYR A 124 19.89 -0.79 4.09
CA TYR A 124 19.39 -2.09 4.53
C TYR A 124 19.65 -3.22 3.52
N ASN A 125 20.49 -2.96 2.49
CA ASN A 125 20.87 -3.92 1.44
C ASN A 125 19.65 -4.45 0.65
N TYR A 126 18.69 -3.58 0.33
CA TYR A 126 17.64 -3.90 -0.62
C TYR A 126 18.16 -3.81 -2.05
N ASP A 127 17.74 -4.72 -2.90
CA ASP A 127 17.84 -4.58 -4.34
C ASP A 127 16.68 -3.70 -4.82
N VAL A 128 16.96 -2.43 -5.03
CA VAL A 128 15.95 -1.44 -5.42
C VAL A 128 15.89 -1.38 -6.94
N LYS A 129 14.76 -1.74 -7.51
CA LYS A 129 14.49 -1.66 -8.94
C LYS A 129 13.50 -0.56 -9.27
N ILE A 130 13.72 0.14 -10.36
CA ILE A 130 12.90 1.25 -10.83
C ILE A 130 12.36 0.90 -12.21
N LEU A 131 11.03 0.85 -12.35
CA LEU A 131 10.36 0.83 -13.63
C LEU A 131 9.89 2.26 -13.96
N ASN A 132 10.65 2.98 -14.76
CA ASN A 132 10.31 4.34 -15.19
C ASN A 132 9.63 4.31 -16.56
N LEU A 133 8.29 4.50 -16.56
CA LEU A 133 7.49 4.50 -17.78
C LEU A 133 7.45 5.86 -18.50
N VAL A 134 7.98 6.91 -17.87
CA VAL A 134 8.03 8.27 -18.45
C VAL A 134 9.35 8.46 -19.19
N GLU A 135 10.46 8.14 -18.53
CA GLU A 135 11.80 8.27 -19.06
C GLU A 135 12.50 6.91 -19.03
N LEU A 136 12.25 6.08 -20.02
CA LEU A 136 12.71 4.69 -20.09
C LEU A 136 14.23 4.53 -19.94
N GLN A 137 15.00 5.55 -20.31
CA GLN A 137 16.46 5.57 -20.15
C GLN A 137 16.92 5.49 -18.68
N TYR A 138 16.06 5.84 -17.75
CA TYR A 138 16.31 5.75 -16.29
C TYR A 138 15.60 4.56 -15.65
N SER A 139 15.05 3.67 -16.46
CA SER A 139 14.42 2.43 -15.97
C SER A 139 15.45 1.33 -15.84
N ASP A 140 15.33 0.52 -14.79
CA ASP A 140 16.05 -0.74 -14.73
C ASP A 140 15.51 -1.70 -15.79
N GLY A 141 16.41 -2.50 -16.35
CA GLY A 141 16.04 -3.59 -17.24
C GLY A 141 15.48 -4.78 -16.46
N TRP A 142 14.53 -5.47 -17.06
CA TRP A 142 14.00 -6.71 -16.53
C TRP A 142 14.04 -7.81 -17.58
N ASP A 143 14.79 -8.88 -17.31
CA ASP A 143 14.85 -10.07 -18.15
C ASP A 143 13.62 -10.96 -17.87
N ILE A 144 12.52 -10.58 -18.50
CA ILE A 144 11.24 -11.28 -18.37
C ILE A 144 11.31 -12.73 -18.87
N LEU A 145 12.12 -12.96 -19.93
CA LEU A 145 12.29 -14.31 -20.49
C LEU A 145 13.13 -15.20 -19.57
N GLY A 146 14.10 -14.63 -18.87
CA GLY A 146 14.86 -15.32 -17.85
C GLY A 146 14.00 -15.85 -16.71
N GLU A 147 12.99 -15.06 -16.29
CA GLU A 147 12.06 -15.43 -15.21
C GLU A 147 11.16 -16.63 -15.54
N VAL A 148 10.86 -16.86 -16.83
CA VAL A 148 9.95 -17.94 -17.25
C VAL A 148 10.68 -19.17 -17.80
N ARG A 149 12.00 -19.10 -17.96
CA ARG A 149 12.83 -20.15 -18.59
C ARG A 149 12.59 -21.56 -18.06
N ASN A 150 12.33 -21.70 -16.76
CA ASN A 150 12.19 -22.98 -16.08
C ASN A 150 10.75 -23.32 -15.69
N SER A 151 9.75 -22.59 -16.20
CA SER A 151 8.34 -22.80 -15.87
C SER A 151 7.46 -22.62 -17.09
N PRO A 152 7.04 -23.72 -17.75
CA PRO A 152 6.12 -23.66 -18.88
C PRO A 152 4.82 -22.92 -18.56
N GLU A 153 4.32 -23.07 -17.33
CA GLU A 153 3.10 -22.39 -16.87
C GLU A 153 3.26 -20.87 -16.84
N LYS A 154 4.40 -20.37 -16.33
CA LYS A 154 4.72 -18.94 -16.34
C LYS A 154 4.96 -18.43 -17.76
N ALA A 155 5.56 -19.25 -18.64
CA ALA A 155 5.76 -18.88 -20.03
C ALA A 155 4.41 -18.68 -20.75
N ALA A 156 3.48 -19.62 -20.57
CA ALA A 156 2.12 -19.49 -21.10
C ALA A 156 1.38 -18.27 -20.55
N GLN A 157 1.51 -17.98 -19.25
CA GLN A 157 0.94 -16.75 -18.66
C GLN A 157 1.55 -15.48 -19.25
N LEU A 158 2.86 -15.46 -19.44
CA LEU A 158 3.55 -14.32 -20.06
C LEU A 158 3.10 -14.10 -21.51
N ALA A 159 3.06 -15.19 -22.30
CA ALA A 159 2.57 -15.12 -23.69
C ALA A 159 1.16 -14.52 -23.74
N ARG A 160 0.27 -14.99 -22.88
CA ARG A 160 -1.08 -14.46 -22.78
C ARG A 160 -1.12 -12.97 -22.40
N ILE A 161 -0.31 -12.54 -21.43
CA ILE A 161 -0.22 -11.13 -21.03
C ILE A 161 0.28 -10.26 -22.21
N ILE A 162 1.25 -10.75 -22.97
CA ILE A 162 1.76 -10.03 -24.14
C ILE A 162 0.64 -9.89 -25.18
N ILE A 163 -0.02 -10.97 -25.55
CA ILE A 163 -1.11 -10.98 -26.54
C ILE A 163 -2.26 -10.08 -26.10
N ASP A 164 -2.73 -10.21 -24.85
CA ASP A 164 -3.83 -9.40 -24.33
C ASP A 164 -3.51 -7.89 -24.30
N ASN A 165 -2.24 -7.51 -24.18
CA ASN A 165 -1.82 -6.11 -24.12
C ASN A 165 -1.34 -5.54 -25.46
N THR A 166 -0.98 -6.37 -26.45
CA THR A 166 -0.51 -5.95 -27.77
C THR A 166 -1.58 -6.13 -28.84
N GLY A 167 -2.50 -7.09 -28.68
CA GLY A 167 -3.64 -7.29 -29.54
C GLY A 167 -4.72 -6.22 -29.33
N GLY A 168 -5.33 -5.71 -30.42
CA GLY A 168 -6.45 -4.79 -30.33
C GLY A 168 -7.64 -5.44 -29.60
N LYS A 169 -8.43 -4.65 -28.88
CA LYS A 169 -9.54 -5.08 -28.00
C LYS A 169 -10.66 -5.92 -28.66
N ASP A 170 -10.64 -6.11 -29.97
CA ASP A 170 -11.75 -6.70 -30.72
C ASP A 170 -11.50 -8.11 -31.29
N THR A 171 -10.36 -8.72 -31.05
CA THR A 171 -10.06 -10.01 -31.69
C THR A 171 -9.52 -11.03 -30.69
N ARG A 172 -10.40 -11.60 -29.88
CA ARG A 172 -10.19 -13.00 -29.45
C ARG A 172 -10.57 -13.88 -30.64
N ASP A 173 -9.69 -13.89 -31.62
CA ASP A 173 -9.82 -14.63 -32.84
C ASP A 173 -8.96 -15.89 -32.75
N PHE A 174 -9.26 -16.90 -33.55
CA PHE A 174 -8.43 -18.10 -33.75
C PHE A 174 -6.91 -17.79 -33.81
N TRP A 175 -6.55 -16.63 -34.37
CA TRP A 175 -5.17 -16.16 -34.48
C TRP A 175 -4.51 -15.82 -33.13
N ALA A 176 -5.25 -15.29 -32.19
CA ALA A 176 -4.74 -15.00 -30.83
C ALA A 176 -4.43 -16.31 -30.07
N ASP A 177 -5.27 -17.33 -30.23
CA ASP A 177 -5.04 -18.64 -29.66
C ASP A 177 -3.84 -19.35 -30.34
N ALA A 178 -3.65 -19.13 -31.66
CA ALA A 178 -2.50 -19.66 -32.38
C ALA A 178 -1.18 -18.97 -32.00
N GLU A 179 -1.22 -17.66 -31.76
CA GLU A 179 -0.06 -16.89 -31.29
C GLU A 179 0.33 -17.31 -29.85
N GLU A 180 -0.63 -17.54 -28.96
CA GLU A 180 -0.38 -18.03 -27.61
C GLU A 180 0.33 -19.40 -27.59
N ASN A 181 0.06 -20.25 -28.57
CA ASN A 181 0.67 -21.57 -28.68
C ASN A 181 2.03 -21.55 -29.38
N LEU A 182 2.39 -20.44 -30.05
CA LEU A 182 3.67 -20.28 -30.77
C LEU A 182 4.76 -19.60 -29.93
N LEU A 183 4.40 -18.86 -28.89
CA LEU A 183 5.30 -18.18 -27.96
C LEU A 183 5.64 -19.08 -26.77
#